data_3609d71d412a79393e8cf12571237847
#
_entry.id   3609d71d412a79393e8cf12571237847
#
_cell.length_a   1.000
_cell.length_b   1.000
_cell.length_c   1.000
_cell.angle_alpha   90.00
_cell.angle_beta   90.00
_cell.angle_gamma   90.00
#
_symmetry.space_group_name_H-M   'P 1'
#
loop_
_entity.id
_entity.type
_entity.pdbx_description
1 polymer ?
#
loop_
_entity_poly.entity_id
_entity_poly.type
_entity_poly.pdbx_seq_one_letter_code
_entity_poly.pdbx_strand_id
1 'polypeptide(L)'
;YQLKQYYYFTYAWLYNYWEPYAKNSDYAEEFRAQKKHYMTLLIQSFNENNKHNVFYQYLMGEYAYLHNPTSKESLNYYLKALKMSPAKSRIHAMSAYGIARYYKHIGKFDHYEKYLVEASVSDGLCQLKETIALQKLAYYIFKKDASNSKRAAKYIQHTMEDAQFFNKHRRMMEISNILPVIASAN
;
A
#
# COMPACT_ATOMS: atom_id res chain seq x y z
N TYR A 1 -22.28 4.91 15.23
CA TYR A 1 -21.45 3.75 14.85
C TYR A 1 -20.44 4.12 13.77
N GLN A 2 -20.84 4.68 12.64
CA GLN A 2 -19.99 5.08 11.52
C GLN A 2 -18.93 6.12 11.91
N LEU A 3 -19.29 7.11 12.73
CA LEU A 3 -18.36 8.15 13.20
C LEU A 3 -17.19 7.57 14.00
N LYS A 4 -17.47 6.57 14.84
CA LYS A 4 -16.46 5.87 15.65
C LYS A 4 -15.48 5.07 14.77
N GLN A 5 -15.97 4.37 13.75
CA GLN A 5 -15.17 3.66 12.78
C GLN A 5 -14.29 4.62 11.98
N TYR A 6 -14.85 5.75 11.54
CA TYR A 6 -14.10 6.79 10.85
C TYR A 6 -12.98 7.38 11.72
N TYR A 7 -13.27 7.65 12.98
CA TYR A 7 -12.26 8.10 13.95
C TYR A 7 -11.10 7.11 14.08
N TYR A 8 -11.37 5.83 14.35
CA TYR A 8 -10.33 4.82 14.49
C TYR A 8 -9.53 4.61 13.22
N PHE A 9 -10.19 4.59 12.07
CA PHE A 9 -9.53 4.50 10.77
C PHE A 9 -8.60 5.68 10.54
N THR A 10 -9.04 6.89 10.82
CA THR A 10 -8.24 8.12 10.65
C THR A 10 -6.96 8.08 11.48
N TYR A 11 -7.07 7.69 12.75
CA TYR A 11 -5.88 7.59 13.61
C TYR A 11 -4.95 6.45 13.22
N ALA A 12 -5.47 5.28 12.90
CA ALA A 12 -4.65 4.17 12.39
C ALA A 12 -3.89 4.59 11.11
N TRP A 13 -4.56 5.32 10.22
CA TRP A 13 -3.96 5.85 8.99
C TRP A 13 -2.94 6.95 9.26
N LEU A 14 -3.19 7.83 10.20
CA LEU A 14 -2.28 8.90 10.61
C LEU A 14 -0.96 8.34 11.15
N TYR A 15 -1.01 7.37 12.05
CA TYR A 15 0.18 6.71 12.57
C TYR A 15 0.91 5.88 11.50
N ASN A 16 0.18 5.25 10.57
CA ASN A 16 0.78 4.61 9.41
C ASN A 16 1.49 5.62 8.48
N TYR A 17 1.01 6.86 8.42
CA TYR A 17 1.64 7.93 7.66
C TYR A 17 2.93 8.42 8.35
N TRP A 18 2.94 8.58 9.66
CA TRP A 18 4.06 9.14 10.44
C TRP A 18 5.15 8.12 10.79
N GLU A 19 4.82 6.84 10.96
CA GLU A 19 5.77 5.78 11.32
C GLU A 19 7.06 5.79 10.47
N PRO A 20 7.03 5.92 9.14
CA PRO A 20 8.23 5.96 8.32
C PRO A 20 9.15 7.16 8.57
N TYR A 21 8.60 8.29 9.00
CA TYR A 21 9.40 9.48 9.33
C TYR A 21 10.02 9.38 10.71
N ALA A 22 9.41 8.64 11.60
CA ALA A 22 9.90 8.40 12.95
C ALA A 22 10.92 7.25 13.02
N LYS A 23 11.25 6.59 11.91
CA LYS A 23 12.02 5.32 11.87
C LYS A 23 13.35 5.37 12.66
N ASN A 24 13.98 6.52 12.74
CA ASN A 24 15.25 6.74 13.46
C ASN A 24 15.09 7.59 14.72
N SER A 25 13.90 7.65 15.30
CA SER A 25 13.58 8.40 16.50
C SER A 25 12.95 7.50 17.56
N ASP A 26 12.94 7.98 18.81
CA ASP A 26 12.33 7.29 19.95
C ASP A 26 10.81 7.11 19.79
N TYR A 27 10.17 7.87 18.88
CA TYR A 27 8.74 7.79 18.58
C TYR A 27 8.35 6.64 17.65
N ALA A 28 9.30 5.94 17.03
CA ALA A 28 9.01 4.89 16.06
C ALA A 28 8.19 3.75 16.67
N GLU A 29 8.56 3.31 17.87
CA GLU A 29 7.84 2.25 18.58
C GLU A 29 6.48 2.72 19.09
N GLU A 30 6.41 3.94 19.59
CA GLU A 30 5.15 4.55 20.01
C GLU A 30 4.15 4.62 18.85
N PHE A 31 4.56 5.15 17.69
CA PHE A 31 3.69 5.25 16.53
C PHE A 31 3.23 3.88 16.00
N ARG A 32 4.10 2.88 16.07
CA ARG A 32 3.74 1.49 15.75
C ARG A 32 2.72 0.91 16.73
N ALA A 33 2.91 1.17 18.02
CA ALA A 33 1.98 0.74 19.06
C ALA A 33 0.61 1.42 18.90
N GLN A 34 0.58 2.72 18.68
CA GLN A 34 -0.67 3.48 18.46
C GLN A 34 -1.40 3.01 17.19
N LYS A 35 -0.68 2.78 16.10
CA LYS A 35 -1.24 2.21 14.87
C LYS A 35 -1.92 0.85 15.14
N LYS A 36 -1.26 -0.04 15.88
CA LYS A 36 -1.83 -1.33 16.27
C LYS A 36 -3.08 -1.16 17.14
N HIS A 37 -3.02 -0.27 18.12
CA HIS A 37 -4.13 0.03 19.02
C HIS A 37 -5.37 0.49 18.25
N TYR A 38 -5.24 1.53 17.41
CA TYR A 38 -6.37 2.05 16.65
C TYR A 38 -6.88 1.06 15.58
N MET A 39 -5.99 0.26 14.97
CA MET A 39 -6.43 -0.81 14.08
C MET A 39 -7.23 -1.88 14.82
N THR A 40 -6.85 -2.25 16.03
CA THR A 40 -7.60 -3.19 16.88
C THR A 40 -8.99 -2.63 17.21
N LEU A 41 -9.07 -1.38 17.66
CA LEU A 41 -10.34 -0.71 17.95
C LEU A 41 -11.24 -0.62 16.72
N LEU A 42 -10.65 -0.35 15.56
CA LEU A 42 -11.37 -0.32 14.29
C LEU A 42 -12.00 -1.69 13.97
N ILE A 43 -11.23 -2.76 14.04
CA ILE A 43 -11.71 -4.12 13.76
C ILE A 43 -12.82 -4.52 14.75
N GLN A 44 -12.65 -4.24 16.04
CA GLN A 44 -13.65 -4.54 17.07
C GLN A 44 -14.95 -3.72 16.92
N SER A 45 -14.89 -2.60 16.23
CA SER A 45 -16.07 -1.75 15.99
C SER A 45 -17.00 -2.27 14.91
N PHE A 46 -16.63 -3.30 14.15
CA PHE A 46 -17.50 -3.91 13.15
C PHE A 46 -18.47 -4.90 13.82
N ASN A 47 -19.77 -4.78 13.49
CA ASN A 47 -20.77 -5.76 13.87
C ASN A 47 -20.72 -6.98 12.94
N GLU A 48 -21.36 -8.09 13.33
CA GLU A 48 -21.36 -9.34 12.55
C GLU A 48 -21.84 -9.15 11.11
N ASN A 49 -22.89 -8.34 10.90
CA ASN A 49 -23.46 -8.10 9.57
C ASN A 49 -22.49 -7.39 8.63
N ASN A 50 -21.56 -6.60 9.18
CA ASN A 50 -20.60 -5.82 8.39
C ASN A 50 -19.27 -6.54 8.17
N LYS A 51 -19.02 -7.68 8.82
CA LYS A 51 -17.81 -8.49 8.65
C LYS A 51 -17.71 -9.18 7.28
N HIS A 52 -18.78 -9.20 6.52
CA HIS A 52 -18.80 -9.77 5.17
C HIS A 52 -18.49 -8.75 4.07
N ASN A 53 -18.33 -7.46 4.38
CA ASN A 53 -18.04 -6.47 3.36
C ASN A 53 -16.57 -6.50 2.92
N VAL A 54 -16.31 -6.02 1.71
CA VAL A 54 -14.98 -6.02 1.09
C VAL A 54 -13.97 -5.19 1.88
N PHE A 55 -14.40 -4.07 2.44
CA PHE A 55 -13.51 -3.20 3.22
C PHE A 55 -13.05 -3.85 4.53
N TYR A 56 -13.96 -4.55 5.22
CA TYR A 56 -13.59 -5.34 6.41
C TYR A 56 -12.56 -6.41 6.06
N GLN A 57 -12.73 -7.14 4.95
CA GLN A 57 -11.77 -8.16 4.54
C GLN A 57 -10.38 -7.55 4.27
N TYR A 58 -10.33 -6.39 3.60
CA TYR A 58 -9.09 -5.65 3.41
C TYR A 58 -8.45 -5.25 4.75
N LEU A 59 -9.23 -4.68 5.69
CA LEU A 59 -8.72 -4.28 7.00
C LEU A 59 -8.20 -5.46 7.83
N MET A 60 -8.84 -6.62 7.76
CA MET A 60 -8.34 -7.85 8.40
C MET A 60 -7.01 -8.29 7.78
N GLY A 61 -6.83 -8.13 6.48
CA GLY A 61 -5.55 -8.33 5.81
C GLY A 61 -4.46 -7.40 6.34
N GLU A 62 -4.75 -6.10 6.47
CA GLU A 62 -3.82 -5.12 7.07
C GLU A 62 -3.52 -5.44 8.54
N TYR A 63 -4.53 -5.81 9.32
CA TYR A 63 -4.37 -6.17 10.72
C TYR A 63 -3.46 -7.39 10.89
N ALA A 64 -3.72 -8.46 10.16
CA ALA A 64 -2.90 -9.67 10.20
C ALA A 64 -1.45 -9.40 9.72
N TYR A 65 -1.29 -8.61 8.65
CA TYR A 65 0.02 -8.19 8.13
C TYR A 65 0.81 -7.35 9.15
N LEU A 66 0.14 -6.47 9.89
CA LEU A 66 0.77 -5.64 10.91
C LEU A 66 1.36 -6.46 12.07
N HIS A 67 0.74 -7.62 12.38
CA HIS A 67 1.22 -8.52 13.41
C HIS A 67 2.32 -9.48 12.89
N ASN A 68 2.12 -9.99 11.67
CA ASN A 68 3.08 -10.86 11.01
C ASN A 68 3.04 -10.68 9.49
N PRO A 69 4.01 -9.97 8.88
CA PRO A 69 4.05 -9.72 7.43
C PRO A 69 4.11 -10.96 6.54
N THR A 70 4.48 -12.13 7.10
CA THR A 70 4.54 -13.41 6.40
C THR A 70 3.37 -14.33 6.71
N SER A 71 2.37 -13.85 7.44
CA SER A 71 1.18 -14.62 7.79
C SER A 71 0.35 -14.97 6.55
N LYS A 72 0.08 -16.28 6.38
CA LYS A 72 -0.86 -16.75 5.35
C LYS A 72 -2.28 -16.21 5.57
N GLU A 73 -2.62 -15.86 6.80
CA GLU A 73 -3.90 -15.26 7.14
C GLU A 73 -4.06 -13.91 6.46
N SER A 74 -3.02 -13.04 6.50
CA SER A 74 -3.05 -11.75 5.80
C SER A 74 -3.27 -11.93 4.30
N LEU A 75 -2.57 -12.89 3.68
CA LEU A 75 -2.74 -13.22 2.27
C LEU A 75 -4.17 -13.64 1.95
N ASN A 76 -4.76 -14.53 2.77
CA ASN A 76 -6.12 -15.03 2.56
C ASN A 76 -7.16 -13.91 2.61
N TYR A 77 -7.04 -12.98 3.56
CA TYR A 77 -7.92 -11.82 3.66
C TYR A 77 -7.78 -10.87 2.46
N TYR A 78 -6.55 -10.58 2.03
CA TYR A 78 -6.33 -9.75 0.83
C TYR A 78 -6.86 -10.42 -0.43
N LEU A 79 -6.66 -11.72 -0.62
CA LEU A 79 -7.21 -12.47 -1.77
C LEU A 79 -8.73 -12.44 -1.78
N LYS A 80 -9.36 -12.58 -0.60
CA LYS A 80 -10.81 -12.48 -0.46
C LYS A 80 -11.31 -11.08 -0.80
N ALA A 81 -10.65 -10.04 -0.27
CA ALA A 81 -10.98 -8.65 -0.60
C ALA A 81 -10.79 -8.36 -2.09
N LEU A 82 -9.70 -8.84 -2.69
CA LEU A 82 -9.43 -8.71 -4.13
C LEU A 82 -10.54 -9.33 -4.97
N LYS A 83 -10.95 -10.57 -4.64
CA LYS A 83 -12.03 -11.29 -5.34
C LYS A 83 -13.39 -10.60 -5.22
N MET A 84 -13.67 -9.99 -4.07
CA MET A 84 -14.94 -9.31 -3.78
C MET A 84 -15.02 -7.90 -4.36
N SER A 85 -13.87 -7.27 -4.63
CA SER A 85 -13.82 -5.89 -5.10
C SER A 85 -13.99 -5.81 -6.62
N PRO A 86 -14.71 -4.80 -7.13
CA PRO A 86 -14.72 -4.53 -8.57
C PRO A 86 -13.31 -4.25 -9.08
N ALA A 87 -12.93 -4.83 -10.21
CA ALA A 87 -11.71 -4.47 -10.90
C ALA A 87 -11.67 -2.94 -11.12
N LYS A 88 -10.50 -2.34 -11.05
CA LYS A 88 -10.32 -0.88 -11.20
C LYS A 88 -10.91 -0.05 -10.04
N SER A 89 -11.21 -0.67 -8.89
CA SER A 89 -11.60 0.06 -7.67
C SER A 89 -10.40 0.27 -6.75
N ARG A 90 -10.53 1.27 -5.86
CA ARG A 90 -9.48 1.55 -4.85
C ARG A 90 -9.20 0.35 -3.96
N ILE A 91 -10.24 -0.34 -3.49
CA ILE A 91 -10.07 -1.54 -2.62
C ILE A 91 -9.37 -2.67 -3.38
N HIS A 92 -9.65 -2.83 -4.67
CA HIS A 92 -8.94 -3.80 -5.52
C HIS A 92 -7.45 -3.47 -5.59
N ALA A 93 -7.10 -2.22 -5.89
CA ALA A 93 -5.71 -1.76 -5.94
C ALA A 93 -4.99 -1.95 -4.59
N MET A 94 -5.63 -1.56 -3.49
CA MET A 94 -5.07 -1.70 -2.14
C MET A 94 -4.86 -3.17 -1.76
N SER A 95 -5.81 -4.05 -2.08
CA SER A 95 -5.72 -5.49 -1.82
C SER A 95 -4.62 -6.15 -2.64
N ALA A 96 -4.53 -5.85 -3.94
CA ALA A 96 -3.45 -6.33 -4.79
C ALA A 96 -2.07 -5.85 -4.28
N TYR A 97 -1.96 -4.60 -3.84
CA TYR A 97 -0.74 -4.10 -3.23
C TYR A 97 -0.40 -4.81 -1.90
N GLY A 98 -1.40 -5.13 -1.07
CA GLY A 98 -1.23 -5.95 0.14
C GLY A 98 -0.66 -7.32 -0.17
N ILE A 99 -1.20 -8.01 -1.20
CA ILE A 99 -0.69 -9.30 -1.68
C ILE A 99 0.75 -9.17 -2.20
N ALA A 100 1.05 -8.10 -2.95
CA ALA A 100 2.41 -7.84 -3.42
C ALA A 100 3.39 -7.72 -2.24
N ARG A 101 3.05 -6.93 -1.21
CA ARG A 101 3.88 -6.79 0.00
C ARG A 101 4.14 -8.15 0.68
N TYR A 102 3.12 -8.99 0.80
CA TYR A 102 3.26 -10.33 1.35
C TYR A 102 4.28 -11.16 0.54
N TYR A 103 4.12 -11.24 -0.79
CA TYR A 103 5.01 -12.02 -1.64
C TYR A 103 6.45 -11.49 -1.63
N LYS A 104 6.64 -10.18 -1.49
CA LYS A 104 7.96 -9.58 -1.28
C LYS A 104 8.63 -10.10 -0.01
N HIS A 105 7.89 -10.16 1.11
CA HIS A 105 8.43 -10.63 2.41
C HIS A 105 8.82 -12.11 2.40
N ILE A 106 8.13 -12.94 1.63
CA ILE A 106 8.47 -14.37 1.50
C ILE A 106 9.41 -14.67 0.32
N GLY A 107 9.95 -13.64 -0.35
CA GLY A 107 10.93 -13.77 -1.42
C GLY A 107 10.39 -14.30 -2.76
N LYS A 108 9.06 -14.34 -2.96
CA LYS A 108 8.44 -14.77 -4.23
C LYS A 108 8.27 -13.60 -5.19
N PHE A 109 9.36 -13.22 -5.86
CA PHE A 109 9.44 -11.98 -6.61
C PHE A 109 8.60 -11.96 -7.90
N ASP A 110 8.34 -13.10 -8.55
CA ASP A 110 7.44 -13.15 -9.72
C ASP A 110 6.00 -12.82 -9.33
N HIS A 111 5.55 -13.34 -8.18
CA HIS A 111 4.24 -12.99 -7.63
C HIS A 111 4.20 -11.53 -7.15
N TYR A 112 5.29 -11.04 -6.56
CA TYR A 112 5.42 -9.64 -6.18
C TYR A 112 5.23 -8.72 -7.39
N GLU A 113 5.94 -8.97 -8.50
CA GLU A 113 5.82 -8.20 -9.73
C GLU A 113 4.40 -8.26 -10.30
N LYS A 114 3.82 -9.47 -10.40
CA LYS A 114 2.46 -9.68 -10.88
C LYS A 114 1.44 -8.81 -10.14
N TYR A 115 1.44 -8.86 -8.80
CA TYR A 115 0.48 -8.12 -8.01
C TYR A 115 0.79 -6.61 -7.91
N LEU A 116 2.04 -6.20 -8.10
CA LEU A 116 2.36 -4.78 -8.29
C LEU A 116 1.78 -4.23 -9.59
N VAL A 117 1.86 -5.00 -10.68
CA VAL A 117 1.26 -4.62 -11.95
C VAL A 117 -0.26 -4.49 -11.80
N GLU A 118 -0.92 -5.50 -11.20
CA GLU A 118 -2.37 -5.48 -10.97
C GLU A 118 -2.80 -4.28 -10.11
N ALA A 119 -2.08 -4.01 -9.02
CA ALA A 119 -2.32 -2.86 -8.16
C ALA A 119 -2.12 -1.54 -8.91
N SER A 120 -1.06 -1.42 -9.71
CA SER A 120 -0.75 -0.21 -10.48
C SER A 120 -1.81 0.11 -11.55
N VAL A 121 -2.30 -0.92 -12.25
CA VAL A 121 -3.36 -0.76 -13.26
C VAL A 121 -4.67 -0.34 -12.59
N SER A 122 -5.05 -1.01 -11.50
CA SER A 122 -6.29 -0.68 -10.79
C SER A 122 -6.23 0.72 -10.15
N ASP A 123 -5.09 1.10 -9.57
CA ASP A 123 -4.88 2.41 -8.98
C ASP A 123 -4.90 3.53 -10.03
N GLY A 124 -4.25 3.32 -11.18
CA GLY A 124 -4.25 4.27 -12.29
C GLY A 124 -5.63 4.54 -12.89
N LEU A 125 -6.57 3.61 -12.71
CA LEU A 125 -7.96 3.73 -13.18
C LEU A 125 -8.91 4.25 -12.09
N CYS A 126 -8.43 4.41 -10.84
CA CYS A 126 -9.18 4.99 -9.74
C CYS A 126 -9.11 6.52 -9.76
N GLN A 127 -10.17 7.19 -9.29
CA GLN A 127 -10.20 8.65 -9.19
C GLN A 127 -9.18 9.23 -8.21
N LEU A 128 -8.76 8.47 -7.19
CA LEU A 128 -7.91 8.96 -6.09
C LEU A 128 -6.42 8.61 -6.24
N LYS A 129 -6.02 7.88 -7.23
CA LYS A 129 -4.65 7.48 -7.60
C LYS A 129 -3.61 7.57 -6.47
N GLU A 130 -3.39 6.49 -5.73
CA GLU A 130 -2.39 6.45 -4.64
C GLU A 130 -0.95 6.36 -5.17
N THR A 131 -0.75 5.81 -6.36
CA THR A 131 0.51 5.72 -7.12
C THR A 131 1.66 4.95 -6.46
N ILE A 132 1.48 4.45 -5.23
CA ILE A 132 2.53 3.73 -4.52
C ILE A 132 2.94 2.43 -5.25
N ALA A 133 1.98 1.72 -5.81
CA ALA A 133 2.24 0.47 -6.52
C ALA A 133 3.08 0.71 -7.77
N LEU A 134 2.75 1.73 -8.56
CA LEU A 134 3.50 2.09 -9.76
C LEU A 134 4.92 2.58 -9.42
N GLN A 135 5.09 3.35 -8.36
CA GLN A 135 6.41 3.77 -7.85
C GLN A 135 7.27 2.56 -7.45
N LYS A 136 6.69 1.59 -6.71
CA LYS A 136 7.42 0.38 -6.30
C LYS A 136 7.72 -0.53 -7.48
N LEU A 137 6.81 -0.61 -8.46
CA LEU A 137 7.03 -1.36 -9.71
C LEU A 137 8.18 -0.76 -10.51
N ALA A 138 8.20 0.55 -10.70
CA ALA A 138 9.28 1.25 -11.41
C ALA A 138 10.65 0.94 -10.80
N TYR A 139 10.76 1.10 -9.48
CA TYR A 139 12.01 0.79 -8.77
C TYR A 139 12.39 -0.68 -8.87
N TYR A 140 11.42 -1.59 -8.77
CA TYR A 140 11.67 -3.03 -8.84
C TYR A 140 12.17 -3.46 -10.22
N ILE A 141 11.52 -3.04 -11.32
CA ILE A 141 11.94 -3.43 -12.68
C ILE A 141 13.31 -2.84 -13.03
N PHE A 142 13.61 -1.63 -12.55
CA PHE A 142 14.94 -1.02 -12.72
C PHE A 142 16.02 -1.83 -11.99
N LYS A 143 15.77 -2.25 -10.73
CA LYS A 143 16.73 -3.05 -9.95
C LYS A 143 16.90 -4.47 -10.47
N LYS A 144 15.85 -5.04 -11.08
CA LYS A 144 15.86 -6.36 -11.67
C LYS A 144 16.73 -6.40 -12.94
N ASP A 145 16.65 -5.35 -13.76
CA ASP A 145 17.40 -5.21 -15.00
C ASP A 145 17.49 -3.72 -15.40
N ALA A 146 18.70 -3.19 -15.44
CA ALA A 146 18.99 -1.80 -15.79
C ALA A 146 18.53 -1.43 -17.21
N SER A 147 18.40 -2.39 -18.13
CA SER A 147 17.83 -2.13 -19.47
C SER A 147 16.41 -1.59 -19.43
N ASN A 148 15.69 -1.77 -18.32
CA ASN A 148 14.37 -1.20 -18.07
C ASN A 148 14.39 0.28 -17.62
N SER A 149 15.55 0.95 -17.59
CA SER A 149 15.68 2.34 -17.09
C SER A 149 14.71 3.29 -17.74
N LYS A 150 14.55 3.27 -19.06
CA LYS A 150 13.59 4.13 -19.80
C LYS A 150 12.15 3.88 -19.37
N ARG A 151 11.76 2.61 -19.21
CA ARG A 151 10.41 2.24 -18.76
C ARG A 151 10.17 2.64 -17.31
N ALA A 152 11.15 2.40 -16.46
CA ALA A 152 11.10 2.80 -15.05
C ALA A 152 11.01 4.32 -14.89
N ALA A 153 11.81 5.09 -15.66
CA ALA A 153 11.76 6.55 -15.67
C ALA A 153 10.38 7.07 -16.06
N LYS A 154 9.76 6.50 -17.11
CA LYS A 154 8.41 6.85 -17.52
C LYS A 154 7.37 6.60 -16.42
N TYR A 155 7.45 5.45 -15.72
CA TYR A 155 6.56 5.14 -14.62
C TYR A 155 6.74 6.11 -13.43
N ILE A 156 7.99 6.45 -13.09
CA ILE A 156 8.28 7.43 -12.03
C ILE A 156 7.77 8.83 -12.41
N GLN A 157 7.94 9.23 -13.67
CA GLN A 157 7.42 10.51 -14.15
C GLN A 157 5.89 10.58 -13.99
N HIS A 158 5.15 9.58 -14.44
CA HIS A 158 3.69 9.53 -14.24
C HIS A 158 3.30 9.57 -12.76
N THR A 159 4.07 8.87 -11.92
CA THR A 159 3.83 8.89 -10.48
C THR A 159 4.05 10.28 -9.89
N MET A 160 5.05 11.03 -10.37
CA MET A 160 5.31 12.41 -9.95
C MET A 160 4.19 13.35 -10.40
N GLU A 161 3.76 13.27 -11.65
CA GLU A 161 2.67 14.06 -12.20
C GLU A 161 1.37 13.86 -11.39
N ASP A 162 1.00 12.61 -11.11
CA ASP A 162 -0.14 12.29 -10.26
C ASP A 162 0.05 12.80 -8.82
N ALA A 163 1.24 12.68 -8.24
CA ALA A 163 1.53 13.16 -6.89
C ALA A 163 1.43 14.69 -6.79
N GLN A 164 1.88 15.41 -7.82
CA GLN A 164 1.76 16.86 -7.92
C GLN A 164 0.29 17.28 -8.08
N PHE A 165 -0.44 16.65 -9.00
CA PHE A 165 -1.85 16.97 -9.24
C PHE A 165 -2.71 16.79 -7.99
N PHE A 166 -2.48 15.72 -7.21
CA PHE A 166 -3.21 15.43 -5.97
C PHE A 166 -2.56 16.03 -4.71
N ASN A 167 -1.53 16.87 -4.85
CA ASN A 167 -0.80 17.54 -3.76
C ASN A 167 -0.28 16.55 -2.69
N LYS A 168 0.27 15.42 -3.12
CA LYS A 168 0.76 14.34 -2.24
C LYS A 168 2.24 14.53 -1.89
N HIS A 169 2.55 15.49 -1.03
CA HIS A 169 3.92 15.87 -0.65
C HIS A 169 4.82 14.69 -0.28
N ARG A 170 4.32 13.77 0.54
CA ARG A 170 5.08 12.57 0.91
C ARG A 170 5.51 11.77 -0.32
N ARG A 171 4.61 11.59 -1.28
CA ARG A 171 4.90 10.83 -2.49
C ARG A 171 5.94 11.53 -3.35
N MET A 172 5.83 12.85 -3.48
CA MET A 172 6.83 13.65 -4.19
C MET A 172 8.22 13.52 -3.57
N MET A 173 8.33 13.56 -2.23
CA MET A 173 9.61 13.34 -1.53
C MET A 173 10.19 11.94 -1.77
N GLU A 174 9.37 10.89 -1.68
CA GLU A 174 9.81 9.51 -1.93
C GLU A 174 10.30 9.32 -3.38
N ILE A 175 9.62 9.94 -4.36
CA ILE A 175 9.98 9.87 -5.77
C ILE A 175 11.26 10.67 -6.05
N SER A 176 11.43 11.84 -5.45
CA SER A 176 12.62 12.68 -5.59
C SER A 176 13.91 11.96 -5.20
N ASN A 177 13.82 11.01 -4.27
CA ASN A 177 14.97 10.17 -3.89
C ASN A 177 15.26 9.04 -4.88
N ILE A 178 14.28 8.62 -5.66
CA ILE A 178 14.41 7.49 -6.61
C ILE A 178 14.77 7.97 -8.02
N LEU A 179 14.22 9.09 -8.43
CA LEU A 179 14.36 9.62 -9.79
C LEU A 179 15.82 9.80 -10.24
N PRO A 180 16.73 10.40 -9.43
CA PRO A 180 18.13 10.54 -9.82
C PRO A 180 18.83 9.20 -10.05
N VAL A 181 18.50 8.18 -9.24
CA VAL A 181 19.07 6.83 -9.34
C VAL A 181 18.68 6.16 -10.66
N ILE A 182 17.46 6.34 -11.11
CA ILE A 182 16.98 5.80 -12.39
C ILE A 182 17.49 6.63 -13.56
N ALA A 183 17.57 7.96 -13.41
CA ALA A 183 18.00 8.87 -14.47
C ALA A 183 19.51 8.74 -14.79
N SER A 184 20.34 8.47 -13.77
CA SER A 184 21.79 8.29 -13.96
C SER A 184 22.18 7.02 -14.71
N ALA A 185 21.23 6.10 -14.94
CA ALA A 185 21.43 4.85 -15.67
C ALA A 185 20.92 4.91 -17.12
N ASN A 186 20.44 6.07 -17.58
CA ASN A 186 20.07 6.36 -18.97
C ASN A 186 21.19 7.11 -19.67
#